data_8b33258b72598b0925f1ee32372f817e
#
_entry.id   8b33258b72598b0925f1ee32372f817e
#
_cell.length_a   1.000
_cell.length_b   1.000
_cell.length_c   1.000
_cell.angle_alpha   90.00
_cell.angle_beta   90.00
_cell.angle_gamma   90.00
#
_symmetry.space_group_name_H-M   'P 1'
#
loop_
_entity.id
_entity.type
_entity.pdbx_description
1 polymer ?
#
loop_
_entity_poly.entity_id
_entity_poly.type
_entity_poly.pdbx_seq_one_letter_code
_entity_poly.pdbx_strand_id
1 'polypeptide(L)'
;MRDATAFMGTRWSGNYSAALGRDAATKTKLKKHPIVIAIDGTSASGKSTNSKLVAKALGFVHVDTGAMYRTLAWHCVKNRIDAHDAKAVANACRRWKTQLTCVESHGLNSVHLLVAGYYPEKEIRTPETAAAVSHIAAIPKVRDWMKKTQRTCIQFGNLVMEGRDIGTNVFPETDYKFYLDAKLEERSARRAADGVHENLAARDQRDSQRAAAPLMIALGAKVIDNSRLSSAETSGLLLAEIRRRLAAASK
;
A
#
# COMPACT_ATOMS: atom_id res chain seq x y z
N MET A 1 -43.76 -7.99 -23.42
CA MET A 1 -43.29 -7.39 -24.71
C MET A 1 -42.57 -6.10 -24.41
N ARG A 2 -41.38 -5.94 -24.97
CA ARG A 2 -40.43 -4.79 -25.01
C ARG A 2 -39.45 -4.80 -23.83
N ASP A 3 -38.24 -4.75 -23.99
CA ASP A 3 -37.17 -5.01 -24.96
C ASP A 3 -35.89 -4.81 -24.14
N ALA A 4 -35.04 -5.81 -24.13
CA ALA A 4 -33.70 -5.74 -23.60
C ALA A 4 -32.80 -5.16 -24.69
N THR A 5 -32.29 -3.95 -24.52
CA THR A 5 -31.24 -3.39 -25.38
C THR A 5 -29.90 -3.38 -24.67
N ALA A 6 -29.10 -4.31 -25.09
CA ALA A 6 -27.67 -4.36 -25.32
C ALA A 6 -26.83 -3.14 -24.91
N PHE A 7 -25.96 -3.34 -23.94
CA PHE A 7 -24.79 -2.51 -23.72
C PHE A 7 -23.58 -3.24 -24.33
N MET A 8 -23.26 -2.83 -25.57
CA MET A 8 -22.08 -3.31 -26.29
C MET A 8 -20.80 -2.90 -25.56
N GLY A 9 -20.07 -3.89 -25.07
CA GLY A 9 -18.73 -3.75 -24.57
C GLY A 9 -17.76 -3.48 -25.70
N THR A 10 -17.06 -2.36 -25.65
CA THR A 10 -15.87 -2.11 -26.44
C THR A 10 -14.75 -3.04 -25.99
N ARG A 11 -14.45 -4.01 -26.81
CA ARG A 11 -13.28 -4.90 -26.71
C ARG A 11 -12.02 -4.07 -26.95
N TRP A 12 -11.26 -3.85 -25.91
CA TRP A 12 -9.90 -3.36 -26.03
C TRP A 12 -8.97 -4.54 -26.36
N SER A 13 -8.67 -4.72 -27.65
CA SER A 13 -7.61 -5.59 -28.13
C SER A 13 -6.33 -4.76 -28.25
N GLY A 14 -5.56 -4.66 -27.18
CA GLY A 14 -4.21 -4.13 -27.19
C GLY A 14 -3.20 -5.25 -27.25
N ASN A 15 -2.61 -5.50 -28.41
CA ASN A 15 -1.45 -6.37 -28.60
C ASN A 15 -0.27 -5.80 -27.79
N TYR A 16 0.08 -6.45 -26.68
CA TYR A 16 1.35 -6.23 -25.99
C TYR A 16 2.34 -7.35 -26.37
N SER A 17 2.88 -7.19 -27.56
CA SER A 17 4.13 -7.90 -27.93
C SER A 17 5.09 -6.87 -28.49
N ALA A 18 6.32 -6.94 -27.99
CA ALA A 18 7.52 -6.25 -28.47
C ALA A 18 7.73 -4.80 -28.06
N ALA A 19 8.53 -4.62 -27.00
CA ALA A 19 9.68 -3.70 -26.96
C ALA A 19 10.51 -3.94 -25.68
N LEU A 20 11.19 -5.06 -25.57
CA LEU A 20 12.34 -5.17 -24.66
C LEU A 20 13.60 -4.77 -25.45
N GLY A 21 13.85 -3.47 -25.47
CA GLY A 21 15.16 -2.93 -25.84
C GLY A 21 16.20 -3.39 -24.81
N ARG A 22 17.20 -4.14 -25.31
CA ARG A 22 18.33 -4.60 -24.52
C ARG A 22 19.25 -3.40 -24.27
N ASP A 23 19.28 -2.92 -23.05
CA ASP A 23 20.43 -2.19 -22.55
C ASP A 23 21.02 -2.98 -21.37
N ALA A 24 22.27 -3.41 -21.60
CA ALA A 24 23.09 -4.17 -20.68
C ALA A 24 23.59 -3.23 -19.58
N ALA A 25 22.91 -3.22 -18.42
CA ALA A 25 23.42 -2.59 -17.22
C ALA A 25 23.28 -3.55 -16.03
N THR A 26 24.44 -4.07 -15.61
CA THR A 26 24.76 -4.60 -14.27
C THR A 26 23.81 -5.68 -13.75
N LYS A 27 24.07 -6.93 -14.13
CA LYS A 27 23.57 -8.12 -13.43
C LYS A 27 24.18 -8.18 -12.02
N THR A 28 23.64 -7.41 -11.08
CA THR A 28 23.83 -7.70 -9.66
C THR A 28 23.14 -9.05 -9.40
N LYS A 29 23.89 -10.07 -8.96
CA LYS A 29 23.33 -11.34 -8.48
C LYS A 29 22.42 -11.06 -7.30
N LEU A 30 21.16 -10.74 -7.57
CA LEU A 30 20.14 -10.53 -6.54
C LEU A 30 19.82 -11.89 -5.89
N LYS A 31 19.70 -11.89 -4.57
CA LYS A 31 19.24 -13.03 -3.76
C LYS A 31 18.05 -13.71 -4.42
N LYS A 32 17.93 -15.02 -4.26
CA LYS A 32 16.93 -15.94 -4.83
C LYS A 32 15.46 -15.55 -4.54
N HIS A 33 15.24 -14.54 -3.68
CA HIS A 33 13.91 -14.04 -3.28
C HIS A 33 13.78 -12.53 -3.54
N PRO A 34 12.58 -12.07 -3.95
CA PRO A 34 12.33 -10.64 -4.14
C PRO A 34 12.62 -9.82 -2.88
N ILE A 35 13.23 -8.65 -3.06
CA ILE A 35 13.51 -7.71 -1.99
C ILE A 35 12.23 -6.96 -1.65
N VAL A 36 11.92 -6.84 -0.36
CA VAL A 36 10.80 -6.04 0.14
C VAL A 36 11.35 -4.90 0.99
N ILE A 37 11.10 -3.66 0.56
CA ILE A 37 11.37 -2.47 1.34
C ILE A 37 10.08 -2.09 2.06
N ALA A 38 10.09 -2.17 3.39
CA ALA A 38 8.96 -1.84 4.26
C ALA A 38 9.06 -0.38 4.70
N ILE A 39 8.05 0.44 4.39
CA ILE A 39 7.96 1.84 4.81
C ILE A 39 6.68 2.00 5.64
N ASP A 40 6.83 1.90 6.96
CA ASP A 40 5.74 2.08 7.93
C ASP A 40 5.75 3.51 8.50
N GLY A 41 4.71 3.86 9.25
CA GLY A 41 4.65 5.15 9.95
C GLY A 41 3.24 5.69 10.17
N THR A 42 3.14 6.83 10.84
CA THR A 42 1.90 7.49 11.22
C THR A 42 1.08 8.00 10.03
N SER A 43 -0.19 8.34 10.24
CA SER A 43 -1.04 8.90 9.19
C SER A 43 -0.50 10.26 8.73
N ALA A 44 -0.57 10.54 7.43
CA ALA A 44 -0.07 11.80 6.81
C ALA A 44 1.43 12.08 7.03
N SER A 45 2.26 11.08 7.40
CA SER A 45 3.72 11.23 7.49
C SER A 45 4.45 11.26 6.12
N GLY A 46 3.72 11.30 5.02
CA GLY A 46 4.30 11.35 3.67
C GLY A 46 4.73 10.00 3.09
N LYS A 47 4.34 8.86 3.69
CA LYS A 47 4.69 7.51 3.20
C LYS A 47 4.37 7.32 1.72
N SER A 48 3.14 7.63 1.31
CA SER A 48 2.68 7.35 -0.06
C SER A 48 3.49 8.12 -1.11
N THR A 49 3.81 9.38 -0.84
CA THR A 49 4.63 10.19 -1.74
C THR A 49 6.06 9.64 -1.82
N ASN A 50 6.66 9.38 -0.66
CA ASN A 50 8.06 8.95 -0.60
C ASN A 50 8.26 7.51 -1.08
N SER A 51 7.34 6.58 -0.78
CA SER A 51 7.42 5.20 -1.27
C SER A 51 7.28 5.11 -2.79
N LYS A 52 6.44 5.95 -3.40
CA LYS A 52 6.35 6.05 -4.87
C LYS A 52 7.65 6.57 -5.49
N LEU A 53 8.24 7.63 -4.91
CA LEU A 53 9.52 8.18 -5.37
C LEU A 53 10.65 7.14 -5.25
N VAL A 54 10.72 6.44 -4.12
CA VAL A 54 11.71 5.38 -3.89
C VAL A 54 11.49 4.21 -4.86
N ALA A 55 10.25 3.75 -5.04
CA ALA A 55 9.94 2.66 -5.96
C ALA A 55 10.35 3.00 -7.40
N LYS A 56 10.00 4.20 -7.87
CA LYS A 56 10.38 4.69 -9.20
C LYS A 56 11.90 4.76 -9.36
N ALA A 57 12.62 5.29 -8.38
CA ALA A 57 14.08 5.45 -8.44
C ALA A 57 14.84 4.12 -8.41
N LEU A 58 14.24 3.06 -7.87
CA LEU A 58 14.84 1.72 -7.79
C LEU A 58 14.32 0.77 -8.89
N GLY A 59 13.32 1.17 -9.67
CA GLY A 59 12.62 0.27 -10.60
C GLY A 59 11.86 -0.86 -9.88
N PHE A 60 11.44 -0.64 -8.63
CA PHE A 60 10.69 -1.60 -7.83
C PHE A 60 9.19 -1.34 -7.95
N VAL A 61 8.39 -2.35 -7.65
CA VAL A 61 6.93 -2.24 -7.68
C VAL A 61 6.42 -1.61 -6.38
N HIS A 62 5.60 -0.59 -6.50
CA HIS A 62 4.96 0.09 -5.37
C HIS A 62 3.71 -0.65 -4.91
N VAL A 63 3.51 -0.77 -3.58
CA VAL A 63 2.33 -1.37 -2.97
C VAL A 63 1.79 -0.46 -1.86
N ASP A 64 0.63 0.17 -2.10
CA ASP A 64 -0.13 0.91 -1.07
C ASP A 64 -1.10 -0.05 -0.36
N THR A 65 -0.68 -0.57 0.81
CA THR A 65 -1.55 -1.47 1.58
C THR A 65 -2.76 -0.76 2.17
N GLY A 66 -2.66 0.54 2.43
CA GLY A 66 -3.80 1.36 2.84
C GLY A 66 -4.87 1.43 1.73
N ALA A 67 -4.47 1.49 0.46
CA ALA A 67 -5.40 1.39 -0.66
C ALA A 67 -6.08 0.02 -0.71
N MET A 68 -5.35 -1.08 -0.43
CA MET A 68 -5.94 -2.42 -0.38
C MET A 68 -7.03 -2.53 0.71
N TYR A 69 -6.77 -1.99 1.92
CA TYR A 69 -7.80 -1.92 2.98
C TYR A 69 -8.97 -1.03 2.59
N ARG A 70 -8.73 0.09 1.93
CA ARG A 70 -9.80 0.96 1.43
C ARG A 70 -10.63 0.30 0.32
N THR A 71 -10.01 -0.51 -0.53
CA THR A 71 -10.73 -1.30 -1.54
C THR A 71 -11.70 -2.29 -0.88
N LEU A 72 -11.26 -2.97 0.19
CA LEU A 72 -12.14 -3.83 0.97
C LEU A 72 -13.28 -3.02 1.64
N ALA A 73 -12.96 -1.87 2.23
CA ALA A 73 -13.94 -1.01 2.87
C ALA A 73 -15.01 -0.52 1.88
N TRP A 74 -14.58 -0.06 0.69
CA TRP A 74 -15.50 0.29 -0.39
C TRP A 74 -16.37 -0.89 -0.82
N HIS A 75 -15.79 -2.09 -0.96
CA HIS A 75 -16.56 -3.29 -1.28
C HIS A 75 -17.65 -3.56 -0.22
N CYS A 76 -17.34 -3.41 1.05
CA CYS A 76 -18.32 -3.56 2.13
C CYS A 76 -19.42 -2.48 2.04
N VAL A 77 -19.05 -1.21 1.90
CA VAL A 77 -20.00 -0.09 1.77
C VAL A 77 -20.93 -0.29 0.57
N LYS A 78 -20.38 -0.62 -0.59
CA LYS A 78 -21.14 -0.86 -1.83
C LYS A 78 -22.16 -2.00 -1.67
N ASN A 79 -21.82 -3.03 -0.89
CA ASN A 79 -22.69 -4.20 -0.67
C ASN A 79 -23.52 -4.08 0.63
N ARG A 80 -23.56 -2.88 1.25
CA ARG A 80 -24.30 -2.62 2.50
C ARG A 80 -23.93 -3.56 3.65
N ILE A 81 -22.64 -3.93 3.71
CA ILE A 81 -22.08 -4.76 4.80
C ILE A 81 -21.64 -3.79 5.88
N ASP A 82 -22.21 -3.95 7.09
CA ASP A 82 -21.84 -3.11 8.24
C ASP A 82 -20.38 -3.33 8.61
N ALA A 83 -19.59 -2.24 8.63
CA ALA A 83 -18.18 -2.24 8.99
C ALA A 83 -17.92 -2.68 10.45
N HIS A 84 -18.95 -2.60 11.32
CA HIS A 84 -18.90 -3.03 12.70
C HIS A 84 -19.25 -4.51 12.89
N ASP A 85 -19.88 -5.15 11.90
CA ASP A 85 -20.14 -6.59 11.93
C ASP A 85 -18.89 -7.37 11.44
N ALA A 86 -18.03 -7.69 12.40
CA ALA A 86 -16.79 -8.43 12.11
C ALA A 86 -17.02 -9.78 11.42
N LYS A 87 -18.17 -10.44 11.68
CA LYS A 87 -18.51 -11.73 11.06
C LYS A 87 -18.93 -11.55 9.60
N ALA A 88 -19.76 -10.55 9.31
CA ALA A 88 -20.19 -10.23 7.95
C ALA A 88 -19.01 -9.80 7.09
N VAL A 89 -18.14 -8.91 7.59
CA VAL A 89 -16.92 -8.47 6.87
C VAL A 89 -15.96 -9.62 6.62
N ALA A 90 -15.70 -10.49 7.61
CA ALA A 90 -14.84 -11.67 7.44
C ALA A 90 -15.42 -12.67 6.42
N ASN A 91 -16.75 -12.80 6.36
CA ASN A 91 -17.43 -13.62 5.35
C ASN A 91 -17.30 -13.03 3.96
N ALA A 92 -17.36 -11.71 3.81
CA ALA A 92 -17.09 -11.03 2.54
C ALA A 92 -15.68 -11.35 2.04
N CYS A 93 -14.66 -11.24 2.90
CA CYS A 93 -13.28 -11.60 2.56
C CYS A 93 -13.15 -13.04 2.05
N ARG A 94 -13.82 -14.01 2.70
CA ARG A 94 -13.76 -15.43 2.29
C ARG A 94 -14.41 -15.72 0.95
N ARG A 95 -15.46 -14.98 0.61
CA ARG A 95 -16.20 -15.13 -0.65
C ARG A 95 -15.58 -14.33 -1.79
N TRP A 96 -14.75 -13.38 -1.48
CA TRP A 96 -14.16 -12.51 -2.47
C TRP A 96 -13.00 -13.20 -3.18
N LYS A 97 -13.17 -13.43 -4.47
CA LYS A 97 -12.08 -13.83 -5.35
C LYS A 97 -11.21 -12.61 -5.63
N THR A 98 -10.17 -12.43 -4.81
CA THR A 98 -9.23 -11.33 -5.00
C THR A 98 -8.42 -11.52 -6.26
N GLN A 99 -8.22 -10.42 -6.96
CA GLN A 99 -7.30 -10.34 -8.07
C GLN A 99 -6.35 -9.19 -7.82
N LEU A 100 -5.05 -9.47 -7.85
CA LEU A 100 -4.02 -8.45 -7.86
C LEU A 100 -3.58 -8.21 -9.29
N THR A 101 -3.41 -6.96 -9.65
CA THR A 101 -2.82 -6.55 -10.94
C THR A 101 -1.69 -5.57 -10.68
N CYS A 102 -0.66 -5.61 -11.53
CA CYS A 102 0.38 -4.60 -11.56
C CYS A 102 0.13 -3.70 -12.76
N VAL A 103 0.02 -2.40 -12.51
CA VAL A 103 -0.24 -1.39 -13.54
C VAL A 103 0.92 -0.42 -13.58
N GLU A 104 1.45 -0.16 -14.77
CA GLU A 104 2.44 0.88 -15.01
C GLU A 104 1.74 2.20 -15.32
N SER A 105 2.13 3.26 -14.62
CA SER A 105 1.67 4.62 -14.87
C SER A 105 2.79 5.63 -14.60
N HIS A 106 3.12 6.45 -15.58
CA HIS A 106 4.13 7.51 -15.50
C HIS A 106 5.53 6.99 -15.03
N GLY A 107 5.92 5.78 -15.46
CA GLY A 107 7.18 5.15 -15.09
C GLY A 107 7.19 4.56 -13.67
N LEU A 108 6.03 4.30 -13.08
CA LEU A 108 5.86 3.64 -11.80
C LEU A 108 4.96 2.41 -11.95
N ASN A 109 5.47 1.24 -11.59
CA ASN A 109 4.67 0.04 -11.46
C ASN A 109 3.99 0.01 -10.08
N SER A 110 2.67 -0.17 -10.03
CA SER A 110 1.91 -0.22 -8.78
C SER A 110 0.95 -1.40 -8.75
N VAL A 111 0.84 -2.06 -7.58
CA VAL A 111 -0.10 -3.16 -7.38
C VAL A 111 -1.45 -2.63 -6.93
N HIS A 112 -2.50 -3.08 -7.61
CA HIS A 112 -3.88 -2.78 -7.29
C HIS A 112 -4.64 -4.05 -6.90
N LEU A 113 -5.47 -3.94 -5.86
CA LEU A 113 -6.43 -5.00 -5.48
C LEU A 113 -7.75 -4.73 -6.20
N LEU A 114 -8.18 -5.67 -7.04
CA LEU A 114 -9.38 -5.53 -7.86
C LEU A 114 -10.60 -6.17 -7.19
N VAL A 115 -11.77 -5.60 -7.46
CA VAL A 115 -13.08 -6.15 -7.13
C VAL A 115 -13.79 -6.49 -8.44
N ALA A 116 -13.97 -7.77 -8.73
CA ALA A 116 -14.55 -8.23 -9.98
C ALA A 116 -13.89 -7.61 -11.23
N GLY A 117 -12.55 -7.51 -11.22
CA GLY A 117 -11.77 -6.93 -12.32
C GLY A 117 -11.70 -5.40 -12.33
N TYR A 118 -12.36 -4.71 -11.39
CA TYR A 118 -12.39 -3.25 -11.30
C TYR A 118 -11.54 -2.72 -10.14
N TYR A 119 -10.76 -1.66 -10.38
CA TYR A 119 -10.07 -0.90 -9.33
C TYR A 119 -10.83 0.40 -9.02
N PRO A 120 -11.37 0.56 -7.81
CA PRO A 120 -12.20 1.71 -7.43
C PRO A 120 -11.34 2.92 -7.00
N GLU A 121 -10.55 3.47 -7.90
CA GLU A 121 -9.51 4.47 -7.59
C GLU A 121 -10.06 5.73 -6.90
N LYS A 122 -11.21 6.24 -7.34
CA LYS A 122 -11.85 7.43 -6.78
C LYS A 122 -12.68 7.07 -5.55
N GLU A 123 -13.41 5.98 -5.62
CA GLU A 123 -14.38 5.54 -4.62
C GLU A 123 -13.72 5.11 -3.31
N ILE A 124 -12.48 4.61 -3.34
CA ILE A 124 -11.74 4.29 -2.11
C ILE A 124 -11.31 5.52 -1.30
N ARG A 125 -11.55 6.72 -1.82
CA ARG A 125 -11.22 8.00 -1.17
C ARG A 125 -12.43 8.77 -0.67
N THR A 126 -13.63 8.22 -0.84
CA THR A 126 -14.88 8.87 -0.35
C THR A 126 -14.93 8.89 1.18
N PRO A 127 -15.67 9.86 1.77
CA PRO A 127 -15.86 9.96 3.21
C PRO A 127 -16.42 8.67 3.82
N GLU A 128 -17.38 8.01 3.17
CA GLU A 128 -18.00 6.78 3.63
C GLU A 128 -16.98 5.63 3.73
N THR A 129 -16.15 5.48 2.69
CA THR A 129 -15.06 4.49 2.69
C THR A 129 -14.03 4.80 3.78
N ALA A 130 -13.69 6.08 3.96
CA ALA A 130 -12.74 6.52 4.99
C ALA A 130 -13.25 6.26 6.41
N ALA A 131 -14.57 6.42 6.65
CA ALA A 131 -15.20 6.09 7.93
C ALA A 131 -15.14 4.58 8.22
N ALA A 132 -15.44 3.73 7.22
CA ALA A 132 -15.49 2.28 7.38
C ALA A 132 -14.10 1.64 7.56
N VAL A 133 -13.06 2.17 6.89
CA VAL A 133 -11.75 1.49 6.78
C VAL A 133 -11.08 1.22 8.14
N SER A 134 -11.21 2.15 9.10
CA SER A 134 -10.55 1.99 10.41
C SER A 134 -11.17 0.85 11.23
N HIS A 135 -12.48 0.66 11.15
CA HIS A 135 -13.20 -0.43 11.81
C HIS A 135 -12.86 -1.78 11.16
N ILE A 136 -12.93 -1.84 9.84
CA ILE A 136 -12.61 -3.05 9.06
C ILE A 136 -11.15 -3.48 9.27
N ALA A 137 -10.21 -2.54 9.26
CA ALA A 137 -8.79 -2.82 9.47
C ALA A 137 -8.43 -3.25 10.90
N ALA A 138 -9.33 -3.09 11.87
CA ALA A 138 -9.15 -3.58 13.24
C ALA A 138 -9.58 -5.06 13.42
N ILE A 139 -10.33 -5.64 12.48
CA ILE A 139 -10.85 -7.01 12.57
C ILE A 139 -9.72 -8.02 12.37
N PRO A 140 -9.39 -8.90 13.35
CA PRO A 140 -8.25 -9.82 13.25
C PRO A 140 -8.32 -10.74 12.02
N LYS A 141 -9.49 -11.34 11.73
CA LYS A 141 -9.68 -12.21 10.56
C LYS A 141 -9.47 -11.49 9.23
N VAL A 142 -9.79 -10.19 9.16
CA VAL A 142 -9.52 -9.36 7.99
C VAL A 142 -8.01 -9.12 7.87
N ARG A 143 -7.32 -8.87 8.96
CA ARG A 143 -5.85 -8.69 8.95
C ARG A 143 -5.14 -9.94 8.49
N ASP A 144 -5.53 -11.12 8.95
CA ASP A 144 -4.96 -12.39 8.52
C ASP A 144 -5.15 -12.62 7.01
N TRP A 145 -6.35 -12.33 6.51
CA TRP A 145 -6.65 -12.42 5.09
C TRP A 145 -5.85 -11.41 4.28
N MET A 146 -5.80 -10.14 4.73
CA MET A 146 -5.08 -9.07 4.06
C MET A 146 -3.57 -9.32 4.07
N LYS A 147 -3.00 -9.79 5.18
CA LYS A 147 -1.59 -10.18 5.28
C LYS A 147 -1.24 -11.23 4.21
N LYS A 148 -2.06 -12.27 4.07
CA LYS A 148 -1.87 -13.29 3.03
C LYS A 148 -1.88 -12.65 1.64
N THR A 149 -2.87 -11.81 1.36
CA THR A 149 -2.99 -11.10 0.06
C THR A 149 -1.79 -10.17 -0.19
N GLN A 150 -1.35 -9.42 0.80
CA GLN A 150 -0.17 -8.53 0.68
C GLN A 150 1.11 -9.31 0.41
N ARG A 151 1.31 -10.45 1.06
CA ARG A 151 2.49 -11.30 0.83
C ARG A 151 2.56 -11.85 -0.58
N THR A 152 1.43 -12.10 -1.24
CA THR A 152 1.44 -12.56 -2.65
C THR A 152 1.92 -11.49 -3.63
N CYS A 153 2.03 -10.21 -3.23
CA CYS A 153 2.57 -9.14 -4.09
C CYS A 153 4.01 -9.41 -4.54
N ILE A 154 4.78 -10.24 -3.83
CA ILE A 154 6.16 -10.63 -4.22
C ILE A 154 6.22 -11.29 -5.61
N GLN A 155 5.10 -11.81 -6.13
CA GLN A 155 5.04 -12.35 -7.50
C GLN A 155 5.34 -11.31 -8.59
N PHE A 156 5.20 -10.01 -8.28
CA PHE A 156 5.47 -8.91 -9.20
C PHE A 156 6.93 -8.44 -9.17
N GLY A 157 7.79 -9.04 -8.33
CA GLY A 157 9.21 -8.71 -8.22
C GLY A 157 9.59 -8.01 -6.92
N ASN A 158 10.63 -7.16 -6.98
CA ASN A 158 11.06 -6.37 -5.83
C ASN A 158 10.03 -5.31 -5.48
N LEU A 159 9.74 -5.13 -4.19
CA LEU A 159 8.66 -4.27 -3.71
C LEU A 159 9.15 -3.09 -2.87
N VAL A 160 8.49 -1.95 -3.00
CA VAL A 160 8.41 -0.92 -1.96
C VAL A 160 6.98 -0.92 -1.45
N MET A 161 6.79 -1.41 -0.24
CA MET A 161 5.48 -1.58 0.38
C MET A 161 5.31 -0.60 1.53
N GLU A 162 4.25 0.19 1.48
CA GLU A 162 3.91 1.14 2.54
C GLU A 162 2.72 0.68 3.38
N GLY A 163 2.76 1.00 4.67
CA GLY A 163 1.69 0.62 5.58
C GLY A 163 1.81 1.16 7.00
N ARG A 164 1.44 0.31 7.96
CA ARG A 164 1.52 0.54 9.41
C ARG A 164 2.28 -0.57 10.12
N ASP A 165 2.34 -1.73 9.51
CA ASP A 165 2.81 -2.97 10.12
C ASP A 165 3.51 -3.89 9.11
N ILE A 166 4.07 -3.31 8.06
CA ILE A 166 4.76 -4.10 7.02
C ILE A 166 6.00 -4.77 7.62
N GLY A 167 6.85 -3.98 8.28
CA GLY A 167 8.09 -4.46 8.89
C GLY A 167 7.90 -5.21 10.22
N THR A 168 6.72 -5.15 10.85
CA THR A 168 6.43 -5.87 12.10
C THR A 168 5.62 -7.15 11.89
N ASN A 169 4.73 -7.17 10.89
CA ASN A 169 3.75 -8.24 10.73
C ASN A 169 3.74 -8.85 9.32
N VAL A 170 3.74 -8.05 8.24
CA VAL A 170 3.58 -8.58 6.89
C VAL A 170 4.87 -9.21 6.39
N PHE A 171 6.00 -8.52 6.50
CA PHE A 171 7.34 -8.97 6.15
C PHE A 171 8.32 -8.69 7.29
N PRO A 172 8.15 -9.32 8.47
CA PRO A 172 9.04 -9.12 9.61
C PRO A 172 10.47 -9.60 9.34
N GLU A 173 10.65 -10.45 8.33
CA GLU A 173 11.92 -11.00 7.89
C GLU A 173 12.77 -10.05 7.02
N THR A 174 12.20 -8.95 6.49
CA THR A 174 12.99 -8.03 5.66
C THR A 174 14.02 -7.25 6.45
N ASP A 175 15.21 -7.05 5.87
CA ASP A 175 16.27 -6.20 6.43
C ASP A 175 16.07 -4.72 6.09
N TYR A 176 15.13 -4.39 5.17
CA TYR A 176 14.92 -3.04 4.64
C TYR A 176 13.68 -2.40 5.28
N LYS A 177 13.77 -2.12 6.59
CA LYS A 177 12.67 -1.52 7.36
C LYS A 177 12.93 -0.05 7.60
N PHE A 178 11.90 0.76 7.37
CA PHE A 178 11.88 2.20 7.57
C PHE A 178 10.59 2.61 8.28
N TYR A 179 10.70 3.62 9.12
CA TYR A 179 9.55 4.23 9.79
C TYR A 179 9.59 5.74 9.54
N LEU A 180 8.58 6.25 8.84
CA LEU A 180 8.41 7.68 8.61
C LEU A 180 7.51 8.27 9.68
N ASP A 181 8.01 9.29 10.35
CA ASP A 181 7.25 10.08 11.33
C ASP A 181 7.35 11.58 11.02
N ALA A 182 6.37 12.32 11.52
CA ALA A 182 6.36 13.76 11.52
C ALA A 182 5.50 14.27 12.68
N LYS A 183 5.77 15.48 13.16
CA LYS A 183 4.97 16.13 14.20
C LYS A 183 3.50 16.21 13.78
N LEU A 184 2.61 16.08 14.76
CA LEU A 184 1.16 16.05 14.51
C LEU A 184 0.68 17.32 13.77
N GLU A 185 1.23 18.47 14.14
CA GLU A 185 0.91 19.76 13.53
C GLU A 185 1.22 19.76 12.02
N GLU A 186 2.42 19.29 11.66
CA GLU A 186 2.86 19.18 10.27
C GLU A 186 1.99 18.22 9.46
N ARG A 187 1.65 17.07 10.07
CA ARG A 187 0.78 16.08 9.44
C ARG A 187 -0.62 16.60 9.23
N SER A 188 -1.14 17.37 10.20
CA SER A 188 -2.45 18.03 10.12
C SER A 188 -2.47 19.09 9.03
N ALA A 189 -1.41 19.90 8.93
CA ALA A 189 -1.27 20.91 7.88
C ALA A 189 -1.22 20.26 6.47
N ARG A 190 -0.44 19.19 6.30
CA ARG A 190 -0.39 18.43 5.04
C ARG A 190 -1.77 17.88 4.66
N ARG A 191 -2.51 17.36 5.64
CA ARG A 191 -3.84 16.79 5.41
C ARG A 191 -4.89 17.84 5.05
N ALA A 192 -4.80 19.02 5.70
CA ALA A 192 -5.65 20.17 5.38
C ALA A 192 -5.38 20.68 3.95
N ALA A 193 -4.11 20.73 3.52
CA ALA A 193 -3.74 21.08 2.15
C ALA A 193 -4.30 20.10 1.10
N ASP A 194 -4.48 18.82 1.46
CA ASP A 194 -5.17 17.81 0.64
C ASP A 194 -6.71 17.96 0.66
N GLY A 195 -7.26 18.97 1.35
CA GLY A 195 -8.71 19.18 1.50
C GLY A 195 -9.40 18.16 2.42
N VAL A 196 -8.65 17.44 3.27
CA VAL A 196 -9.19 16.41 4.15
C VAL A 196 -9.06 16.83 5.61
N HIS A 197 -10.21 16.96 6.29
CA HIS A 197 -10.29 17.23 7.72
C HIS A 197 -10.49 15.92 8.48
N GLU A 198 -9.43 15.41 9.10
CA GLU A 198 -9.43 14.15 9.83
C GLU A 198 -8.72 14.32 11.18
N ASN A 199 -9.26 13.72 12.24
CA ASN A 199 -8.59 13.66 13.53
C ASN A 199 -7.46 12.61 13.47
N LEU A 200 -6.26 13.06 13.09
CA LEU A 200 -5.09 12.19 12.93
C LEU A 200 -4.64 11.57 14.25
N ALA A 201 -4.73 12.30 15.36
CA ALA A 201 -4.36 11.78 16.68
C ALA A 201 -5.24 10.59 17.08
N ALA A 202 -6.55 10.73 16.93
CA ALA A 202 -7.50 9.64 17.21
C ALA A 202 -7.30 8.45 16.27
N ARG A 203 -6.88 8.68 15.02
CA ARG A 203 -6.58 7.61 14.08
C ARG A 203 -5.30 6.87 14.46
N ASP A 204 -4.23 7.59 14.75
CA ASP A 204 -2.95 6.98 15.15
C ASP A 204 -3.10 6.23 16.49
N GLN A 205 -3.91 6.75 17.42
CA GLN A 205 -4.24 6.05 18.68
C GLN A 205 -4.96 4.73 18.40
N ARG A 206 -5.97 4.73 17.53
CA ARG A 206 -6.65 3.47 17.12
C ARG A 206 -5.70 2.50 16.45
N ASP A 207 -4.81 3.00 15.57
CA ASP A 207 -3.82 2.17 14.88
C ASP A 207 -2.82 1.55 15.88
N SER A 208 -2.40 2.28 16.92
CA SER A 208 -1.45 1.82 17.95
C SER A 208 -2.10 0.88 18.99
N GLN A 209 -3.40 1.03 19.24
CA GLN A 209 -4.13 0.23 20.23
C GLN A 209 -4.80 -1.04 19.65
N ARG A 210 -4.57 -1.34 18.37
CA ARG A 210 -5.11 -2.57 17.76
C ARG A 210 -4.60 -3.81 18.48
N ALA A 211 -5.50 -4.73 18.78
CA ALA A 211 -5.15 -6.03 19.37
C ALA A 211 -4.29 -6.89 18.43
N ALA A 212 -4.47 -6.71 17.11
CA ALA A 212 -3.71 -7.42 16.08
C ALA A 212 -2.91 -6.43 15.22
N ALA A 213 -1.61 -6.60 15.14
CA ALA A 213 -0.66 -5.81 14.35
C ALA A 213 -0.80 -4.29 14.61
N PRO A 214 -0.50 -3.82 15.84
CA PRO A 214 -0.53 -2.41 16.17
C PRO A 214 0.50 -1.62 15.36
N LEU A 215 0.24 -0.31 15.18
CA LEU A 215 1.24 0.60 14.67
C LEU A 215 2.38 0.70 15.67
N MET A 216 3.55 0.23 15.29
CA MET A 216 4.76 0.28 16.10
C MET A 216 6.01 0.30 15.22
N ILE A 217 7.12 0.77 15.78
CA ILE A 217 8.41 0.76 15.09
C ILE A 217 8.96 -0.66 15.09
N ALA A 218 9.23 -1.20 13.91
CA ALA A 218 9.80 -2.52 13.76
C ALA A 218 11.26 -2.57 14.24
N LEU A 219 11.66 -3.69 14.84
CA LEU A 219 13.06 -3.91 15.23
C LEU A 219 13.96 -3.79 13.98
N GLY A 220 15.03 -2.99 14.09
CA GLY A 220 15.96 -2.70 13.00
C GLY A 220 15.45 -1.68 11.97
N ALA A 221 14.29 -1.06 12.19
CA ALA A 221 13.81 0.00 11.33
C ALA A 221 14.63 1.28 11.49
N LYS A 222 14.97 1.91 10.36
CA LYS A 222 15.51 3.28 10.35
C LYS A 222 14.35 4.25 10.50
N VAL A 223 14.32 4.99 11.60
CA VAL A 223 13.34 6.05 11.83
C VAL A 223 13.82 7.33 11.16
N ILE A 224 12.92 7.99 10.45
CA ILE A 224 13.15 9.30 9.79
C ILE A 224 12.02 10.23 10.21
N ASP A 225 12.36 11.24 11.00
CA ASP A 225 11.48 12.39 11.26
C ASP A 225 11.59 13.34 10.05
N ASN A 226 10.52 13.48 9.32
CA ASN A 226 10.44 14.34 8.15
C ASN A 226 9.59 15.59 8.35
N SER A 227 9.42 16.03 9.60
CA SER A 227 8.63 17.22 9.95
C SER A 227 9.06 18.47 9.19
N ARG A 228 10.37 18.62 8.96
CA ARG A 228 10.98 19.79 8.31
C ARG A 228 11.58 19.47 6.94
N LEU A 229 11.35 18.26 6.41
CA LEU A 229 11.93 17.81 5.16
C LEU A 229 10.88 17.84 4.05
N SER A 230 11.33 18.26 2.87
CA SER A 230 10.58 18.06 1.63
C SER A 230 10.50 16.57 1.29
N SER A 231 9.60 16.21 0.36
CA SER A 231 9.54 14.83 -0.17
C SER A 231 10.82 14.44 -0.93
N ALA A 232 11.50 15.38 -1.57
CA ALA A 232 12.76 15.11 -2.25
C ALA A 232 13.88 14.76 -1.25
N GLU A 233 14.02 15.54 -0.16
CA GLU A 233 14.99 15.26 0.89
C GLU A 233 14.69 13.95 1.61
N THR A 234 13.41 13.72 1.98
CA THR A 234 12.98 12.49 2.65
C THR A 234 13.27 11.26 1.78
N SER A 235 12.88 11.30 0.51
CA SER A 235 13.14 10.17 -0.42
C SER A 235 14.63 9.99 -0.70
N GLY A 236 15.42 11.07 -0.72
CA GLY A 236 16.87 11.03 -0.81
C GLY A 236 17.53 10.28 0.35
N LEU A 237 17.11 10.56 1.59
CA LEU A 237 17.58 9.85 2.80
C LEU A 237 17.20 8.37 2.77
N LEU A 238 15.97 8.05 2.35
CA LEU A 238 15.53 6.66 2.18
C LEU A 238 16.40 5.93 1.17
N LEU A 239 16.57 6.50 -0.02
CA LEU A 239 17.36 5.90 -1.11
C LEU A 239 18.82 5.70 -0.72
N ALA A 240 19.45 6.66 -0.05
CA ALA A 240 20.83 6.54 0.42
C ALA A 240 20.99 5.34 1.37
N GLU A 241 20.12 5.21 2.36
CA GLU A 241 20.17 4.11 3.32
C GLU A 241 19.83 2.76 2.67
N ILE A 242 18.83 2.72 1.78
CA ILE A 242 18.48 1.49 1.04
C ILE A 242 19.67 1.01 0.22
N ARG A 243 20.29 1.89 -0.56
CA ARG A 243 21.46 1.56 -1.39
C ARG A 243 22.65 1.08 -0.55
N ARG A 244 22.89 1.72 0.61
CA ARG A 244 23.93 1.29 1.56
C ARG A 244 23.67 -0.15 2.05
N ARG A 245 22.43 -0.48 2.45
CA ARG A 245 22.05 -1.84 2.90
C ARG A 245 22.13 -2.85 1.77
N LEU A 246 21.70 -2.50 0.56
CA LEU A 246 21.80 -3.36 -0.62
C LEU A 246 23.26 -3.70 -0.95
N ALA A 247 24.14 -2.70 -0.93
CA ALA A 247 25.57 -2.90 -1.16
C ALA A 247 26.23 -3.77 -0.10
N ALA A 248 25.82 -3.64 1.17
CA ALA A 248 26.33 -4.50 2.27
C ALA A 248 25.87 -5.96 2.15
N ALA A 249 24.66 -6.20 1.65
CA ALA A 249 24.10 -7.53 1.45
C ALA A 249 24.65 -8.26 0.20
N SER A 250 25.40 -7.56 -0.65
CA SER A 250 26.01 -8.11 -1.88
C SER A 250 27.46 -8.56 -1.67
N LYS A 251 28.04 -8.27 -0.49
CA LYS A 251 29.36 -8.74 -0.03
C LYS A 251 29.23 -10.05 0.72
#